data_a5d428a6a5db806e27cf16db64c2b3c1
#
_entry.id   a5d428a6a5db806e27cf16db64c2b3c1
#
_cell.length_a   1.000
_cell.length_b   1.000
_cell.length_c   1.000
_cell.angle_alpha   90.00
_cell.angle_beta   90.00
_cell.angle_gamma   90.00
#
_symmetry.space_group_name_H-M   'P 1'
#
loop_
_entity.id
_entity.type
_entity.pdbx_description
1 polymer ?
#
loop_
_entity_poly.entity_id
_entity_poly.type
_entity_poly.pdbx_seq_one_letter_code
_entity_poly.pdbx_strand_id
1 'polypeptide(L)'
;MDSTRADLLQAVLEGVAFAIRDSFEVAKSLGIRIERSKLCGGGARSPLWRKIFANVLNVELEIPQTEEGPGYGGAMLAMVGCGEYESVSEVSEKLIHVRTSVEPDPMIAARYETRYQQFRRIYPTMKTLFKELNRE
;
A
#
# COMPACT_ATOMS: atom_id res chain seq x y z
N MET A 1 29.90 -0.58 9.85
CA MET A 1 28.54 -0.56 9.25
C MET A 1 28.50 -1.69 8.23
N ASP A 2 27.70 -2.71 8.47
CA ASP A 2 27.68 -3.93 7.65
C ASP A 2 26.54 -3.93 6.61
N SER A 3 25.96 -2.75 6.36
CA SER A 3 24.86 -2.59 5.40
C SER A 3 25.38 -2.60 3.96
N THR A 4 24.79 -3.45 3.13
CA THR A 4 25.07 -3.55 1.71
C THR A 4 24.21 -2.59 0.89
N ARG A 5 24.53 -2.42 -0.39
CA ARG A 5 23.68 -1.66 -1.32
C ARG A 5 22.27 -2.27 -1.43
N ALA A 6 22.15 -3.60 -1.36
CA ALA A 6 20.87 -4.28 -1.40
C ALA A 6 20.00 -3.93 -0.17
N ASP A 7 20.62 -3.86 1.02
CA ASP A 7 19.90 -3.48 2.25
C ASP A 7 19.35 -2.05 2.16
N LEU A 8 20.12 -1.12 1.57
CA LEU A 8 19.66 0.27 1.38
C LEU A 8 18.47 0.34 0.41
N LEU A 9 18.51 -0.39 -0.71
CA LEU A 9 17.41 -0.44 -1.66
C LEU A 9 16.17 -1.09 -1.04
N GLN A 10 16.35 -2.17 -0.29
CA GLN A 10 15.27 -2.82 0.43
C GLN A 10 14.63 -1.90 1.47
N ALA A 11 15.43 -1.16 2.23
CA ALA A 11 14.94 -0.21 3.23
C ALA A 11 14.05 0.88 2.61
N VAL A 12 14.37 1.34 1.38
CA VAL A 12 13.52 2.30 0.65
C VAL A 12 12.16 1.66 0.31
N LEU A 13 12.14 0.44 -0.23
CA LEU A 13 10.91 -0.25 -0.59
C LEU A 13 10.05 -0.55 0.64
N GLU A 14 10.66 -1.00 1.73
CA GLU A 14 9.99 -1.26 3.01
C GLU A 14 9.44 0.02 3.63
N GLY A 15 10.20 1.12 3.59
CA GLY A 15 9.78 2.42 4.11
C GLY A 15 8.53 2.96 3.44
N VAL A 16 8.43 2.83 2.10
CA VAL A 16 7.21 3.19 1.37
C VAL A 16 6.03 2.29 1.79
N ALA A 17 6.26 0.99 1.92
CA ALA A 17 5.20 0.06 2.34
C ALA A 17 4.73 0.36 3.78
N PHE A 18 5.62 0.72 4.71
CA PHE A 18 5.27 1.14 6.06
C PHE A 18 4.47 2.45 6.08
N ALA A 19 4.82 3.42 5.23
CA ALA A 19 4.06 4.66 5.12
C ALA A 19 2.63 4.43 4.60
N ILE A 20 2.46 3.52 3.63
CA ILE A 20 1.12 3.11 3.17
C ILE A 20 0.37 2.37 4.30
N ARG A 21 1.06 1.55 5.09
CA ARG A 21 0.45 0.88 6.24
C ARG A 21 -0.10 1.86 7.27
N ASP A 22 0.50 3.02 7.50
CA ASP A 22 -0.07 4.04 8.39
C ASP A 22 -1.49 4.42 7.97
N SER A 23 -1.77 4.53 6.65
CA SER A 23 -3.13 4.78 6.15
C SER A 23 -4.09 3.62 6.43
N PHE A 24 -3.63 2.38 6.34
CA PHE A 24 -4.41 1.19 6.70
C PHE A 24 -4.72 1.15 8.21
N GLU A 25 -3.77 1.54 9.06
CA GLU A 25 -4.00 1.62 10.51
C GLU A 25 -5.03 2.71 10.86
N VAL A 26 -5.04 3.84 10.14
CA VAL A 26 -6.09 4.85 10.27
C VAL A 26 -7.45 4.27 9.89
N ALA A 27 -7.57 3.60 8.74
CA ALA A 27 -8.82 2.96 8.33
C ALA A 27 -9.31 1.92 9.38
N LYS A 28 -8.40 1.10 9.90
CA LYS A 28 -8.71 0.14 10.97
C LYS A 28 -9.20 0.82 12.25
N SER A 29 -8.60 1.96 12.63
CA SER A 29 -9.04 2.73 13.80
C SER A 29 -10.45 3.30 13.66
N LEU A 30 -10.93 3.47 12.42
CA LEU A 30 -12.30 3.86 12.09
C LEU A 30 -13.26 2.66 11.97
N GLY A 31 -12.82 1.45 12.33
CA GLY A 31 -13.62 0.23 12.29
C GLY A 31 -13.69 -0.43 10.90
N ILE A 32 -12.94 0.05 9.91
CA ILE A 32 -12.90 -0.55 8.58
C ILE A 32 -12.02 -1.79 8.61
N ARG A 33 -12.58 -2.94 8.28
CA ARG A 33 -11.86 -4.20 8.15
C ARG A 33 -11.40 -4.38 6.70
N ILE A 34 -10.09 -4.45 6.51
CA ILE A 34 -9.47 -4.64 5.19
C ILE A 34 -8.81 -6.02 5.16
N GLU A 35 -9.39 -6.95 4.41
CA GLU A 35 -8.86 -8.30 4.22
C GLU A 35 -8.11 -8.43 2.90
N ARG A 36 -8.50 -7.65 1.91
CA ARG A 36 -7.86 -7.58 0.59
C ARG A 36 -7.85 -6.15 0.06
N SER A 37 -6.89 -5.85 -0.81
CA SER A 37 -6.78 -4.55 -1.48
C SER A 37 -6.24 -4.71 -2.88
N LYS A 38 -6.55 -3.77 -3.76
CA LYS A 38 -5.99 -3.74 -5.12
C LYS A 38 -4.71 -2.93 -5.13
N LEU A 39 -3.66 -3.48 -5.75
CA LEU A 39 -2.38 -2.79 -5.96
C LEU A 39 -2.22 -2.47 -7.44
N CYS A 40 -2.15 -1.18 -7.76
CA CYS A 40 -1.98 -0.66 -9.12
C CYS A 40 -0.81 0.32 -9.20
N GLY A 41 -0.50 0.77 -10.42
CA GLY A 41 0.60 1.69 -10.70
C GLY A 41 1.94 0.99 -10.93
N GLY A 42 2.99 1.77 -11.20
CA GLY A 42 4.31 1.25 -11.61
C GLY A 42 4.95 0.28 -10.64
N GLY A 43 4.80 0.50 -9.33
CA GLY A 43 5.32 -0.39 -8.29
C GLY A 43 4.69 -1.78 -8.31
N ALA A 44 3.44 -1.89 -8.76
CA ALA A 44 2.75 -3.16 -8.89
C ALA A 44 3.37 -4.09 -9.96
N ARG A 45 4.27 -3.60 -10.82
CA ARG A 45 5.00 -4.42 -11.80
C ARG A 45 6.09 -5.28 -11.15
N SER A 46 6.64 -4.86 -10.01
CA SER A 46 7.71 -5.58 -9.31
C SER A 46 7.17 -6.73 -8.46
N PRO A 47 7.48 -8.00 -8.76
CA PRO A 47 7.07 -9.13 -7.92
C PRO A 47 7.62 -9.04 -6.48
N LEU A 48 8.83 -8.50 -6.31
CA LEU A 48 9.42 -8.29 -5.00
C LEU A 48 8.60 -7.27 -4.20
N TRP A 49 8.25 -6.14 -4.80
CA TRP A 49 7.52 -5.08 -4.09
C TRP A 49 6.09 -5.50 -3.74
N ARG A 50 5.42 -6.27 -4.62
CA ARG A 50 4.12 -6.89 -4.30
C ARG A 50 4.19 -7.73 -3.02
N LYS A 51 5.23 -8.58 -2.90
CA LYS A 51 5.45 -9.41 -1.71
C LYS A 51 5.74 -8.58 -0.46
N ILE A 52 6.55 -7.51 -0.58
CA ILE A 52 6.81 -6.59 0.53
C ILE A 52 5.50 -5.96 0.99
N PHE A 53 4.70 -5.41 0.08
CA PHE A 53 3.40 -4.82 0.43
C PHE A 53 2.45 -5.81 1.07
N ALA A 54 2.26 -7.01 0.48
CA ALA A 54 1.37 -8.02 1.06
C ALA A 54 1.77 -8.36 2.50
N ASN A 55 3.07 -8.58 2.75
CA ASN A 55 3.59 -8.94 4.07
C ASN A 55 3.55 -7.76 5.06
N VAL A 56 3.86 -6.54 4.62
CA VAL A 56 3.84 -5.34 5.48
C VAL A 56 2.41 -4.97 5.87
N LEU A 57 1.47 -5.01 4.93
CA LEU A 57 0.07 -4.69 5.17
C LEU A 57 -0.69 -5.85 5.84
N ASN A 58 -0.16 -7.06 5.72
CA ASN A 58 -0.79 -8.32 6.14
C ASN A 58 -2.21 -8.48 5.55
N VAL A 59 -2.32 -8.24 4.23
CA VAL A 59 -3.56 -8.38 3.46
C VAL A 59 -3.26 -9.02 2.11
N GLU A 60 -4.25 -9.72 1.54
CA GLU A 60 -4.17 -10.19 0.17
C GLU A 60 -4.15 -8.99 -0.79
N LEU A 61 -3.21 -8.99 -1.75
CA LEU A 61 -3.11 -7.98 -2.78
C LEU A 61 -3.54 -8.52 -4.13
N GLU A 62 -4.61 -7.99 -4.66
CA GLU A 62 -5.10 -8.25 -6.00
C GLU A 62 -4.42 -7.31 -7.00
N ILE A 63 -3.87 -7.88 -8.08
CA ILE A 63 -3.21 -7.13 -9.15
C ILE A 63 -4.16 -7.06 -10.34
N PRO A 64 -4.73 -5.90 -10.66
CA PRO A 64 -5.61 -5.73 -11.80
C PRO A 64 -4.91 -5.99 -13.14
N GLN A 65 -5.67 -6.38 -14.15
CA GLN A 65 -5.17 -6.49 -15.52
C GLN A 65 -4.81 -5.13 -16.12
N THR A 66 -5.60 -4.12 -15.79
CA THR A 66 -5.40 -2.74 -16.25
C THR A 66 -4.43 -2.03 -15.31
N GLU A 67 -3.34 -1.50 -15.86
CA GLU A 67 -2.29 -0.82 -15.09
C GLU A 67 -2.63 0.64 -14.73
N GLU A 68 -3.67 1.21 -15.35
CA GLU A 68 -4.08 2.61 -15.18
C GLU A 68 -5.00 2.77 -13.97
N GLY A 69 -4.43 3.10 -12.81
CA GLY A 69 -5.19 3.25 -11.58
C GLY A 69 -6.09 4.49 -11.53
N PRO A 70 -5.54 5.74 -11.38
CA PRO A 70 -6.38 6.93 -11.14
C PRO A 70 -7.25 7.33 -12.33
N GLY A 71 -6.71 7.28 -13.55
CA GLY A 71 -7.46 7.61 -14.77
C GLY A 71 -8.62 6.65 -15.01
N TYR A 72 -8.40 5.37 -14.78
CA TYR A 72 -9.44 4.34 -14.91
C TYR A 72 -10.54 4.51 -13.85
N GLY A 73 -10.13 4.83 -12.61
CA GLY A 73 -11.08 5.18 -11.55
C GLY A 73 -11.94 6.40 -11.89
N GLY A 74 -11.32 7.45 -12.44
CA GLY A 74 -12.04 8.64 -12.92
C GLY A 74 -13.04 8.34 -14.04
N ALA A 75 -12.66 7.48 -15.00
CA ALA A 75 -13.57 7.03 -16.05
C ALA A 75 -14.78 6.26 -15.50
N MET A 76 -14.56 5.35 -14.54
CA MET A 76 -15.66 4.63 -13.89
C MET A 76 -16.62 5.58 -13.14
N LEU A 77 -16.10 6.58 -12.44
CA LEU A 77 -16.93 7.61 -11.80
C LEU A 77 -17.76 8.39 -12.81
N ALA A 78 -17.17 8.73 -13.96
CA ALA A 78 -17.88 9.43 -15.05
C ALA A 78 -19.01 8.56 -15.63
N MET A 79 -18.77 7.24 -15.81
CA MET A 79 -19.81 6.31 -16.27
C MET A 79 -21.01 6.23 -15.32
N VAL A 80 -20.77 6.25 -14.02
CA VAL A 80 -21.86 6.35 -13.02
C VAL A 80 -22.54 7.72 -13.09
N GLY A 81 -21.75 8.80 -13.21
CA GLY A 81 -22.29 10.16 -13.27
C GLY A 81 -23.18 10.43 -14.50
N CYS A 82 -22.90 9.78 -15.62
CA CYS A 82 -23.76 9.90 -16.83
C CYS A 82 -24.88 8.85 -16.89
N GLY A 83 -25.03 7.98 -15.89
CA GLY A 83 -26.10 7.01 -15.79
C GLY A 83 -25.90 5.71 -16.58
N GLU A 84 -24.69 5.45 -17.08
CA GLU A 84 -24.36 4.18 -17.76
C GLU A 84 -24.34 2.98 -16.78
N TYR A 85 -24.00 3.24 -15.51
CA TYR A 85 -24.04 2.30 -14.40
C TYR A 85 -24.75 2.89 -13.20
N GLU A 86 -25.44 2.07 -12.43
CA GLU A 86 -26.19 2.53 -11.26
C GLU A 86 -25.31 2.89 -10.07
N SER A 87 -24.12 2.25 -9.95
CA SER A 87 -23.23 2.46 -8.83
C SER A 87 -21.75 2.21 -9.17
N VAL A 88 -20.88 2.77 -8.32
CA VAL A 88 -19.42 2.50 -8.39
C VAL A 88 -19.10 1.03 -8.15
N SER A 89 -19.87 0.34 -7.30
CA SER A 89 -19.71 -1.10 -7.06
C SER A 89 -19.95 -1.88 -8.33
N GLU A 90 -21.08 -1.63 -9.01
CA GLU A 90 -21.45 -2.31 -10.24
C GLU A 90 -20.40 -2.15 -11.35
N VAL A 91 -19.98 -0.93 -11.65
CA VAL A 91 -18.97 -0.67 -12.68
C VAL A 91 -17.62 -1.28 -12.32
N SER A 92 -17.25 -1.25 -11.04
CA SER A 92 -16.01 -1.86 -10.54
C SER A 92 -16.01 -3.38 -10.71
N GLU A 93 -17.12 -4.06 -10.39
CA GLU A 93 -17.28 -5.51 -10.57
C GLU A 93 -17.23 -5.92 -12.03
N LYS A 94 -17.82 -5.11 -12.93
CA LYS A 94 -17.84 -5.41 -14.37
C LYS A 94 -16.51 -5.15 -15.08
N LEU A 95 -15.80 -4.10 -14.68
CA LEU A 95 -14.64 -3.62 -15.46
C LEU A 95 -13.29 -3.97 -14.83
N ILE A 96 -13.20 -4.20 -13.51
CA ILE A 96 -11.93 -4.53 -12.87
C ILE A 96 -11.74 -6.04 -12.82
N HIS A 97 -10.91 -6.54 -13.74
CA HIS A 97 -10.51 -7.95 -13.75
C HIS A 97 -9.16 -8.11 -13.03
N VAL A 98 -9.10 -9.06 -12.10
CA VAL A 98 -7.88 -9.41 -11.37
C VAL A 98 -7.07 -10.38 -12.22
N ARG A 99 -5.78 -10.05 -12.45
CA ARG A 99 -4.85 -10.90 -13.17
C ARG A 99 -4.21 -11.96 -12.27
N THR A 100 -3.86 -11.57 -11.06
CA THR A 100 -3.21 -12.43 -10.06
C THR A 100 -3.38 -11.82 -8.69
N SER A 101 -3.21 -12.62 -7.64
CA SER A 101 -3.13 -12.14 -6.26
C SER A 101 -1.82 -12.55 -5.60
N VAL A 102 -1.48 -11.87 -4.52
CA VAL A 102 -0.33 -12.16 -3.67
C VAL A 102 -0.81 -12.18 -2.22
N GLU A 103 -0.73 -13.34 -1.62
CA GLU A 103 -1.03 -13.54 -0.21
C GLU A 103 0.17 -13.18 0.68
N PRO A 104 -0.06 -12.66 1.90
CA PRO A 104 1.00 -12.49 2.87
C PRO A 104 1.50 -13.84 3.39
N ASP A 105 2.81 -13.93 3.61
CA ASP A 105 3.42 -15.03 4.37
C ASP A 105 3.30 -14.71 5.86
N PRO A 106 2.61 -15.54 6.68
CA PRO A 106 2.38 -15.25 8.09
C PRO A 106 3.66 -15.06 8.91
N MET A 107 4.71 -15.81 8.60
CA MET A 107 5.98 -15.69 9.31
C MET A 107 6.71 -14.38 8.98
N ILE A 108 6.67 -13.98 7.71
CA ILE A 108 7.29 -12.72 7.25
C ILE A 108 6.46 -11.53 7.74
N ALA A 109 5.14 -11.62 7.68
CA ALA A 109 4.24 -10.58 8.19
C ALA A 109 4.45 -10.33 9.69
N ALA A 110 4.62 -11.36 10.51
CA ALA A 110 4.94 -11.22 11.92
C ALA A 110 6.29 -10.49 12.16
N ARG A 111 7.30 -10.75 11.33
CA ARG A 111 8.58 -10.03 11.38
C ARG A 111 8.41 -8.56 11.00
N TYR A 112 7.59 -8.27 9.98
CA TYR A 112 7.30 -6.88 9.58
C TYR A 112 6.47 -6.14 10.63
N GLU A 113 5.63 -6.81 11.40
CA GLU A 113 4.92 -6.18 12.52
C GLU A 113 5.90 -5.55 13.52
N THR A 114 6.92 -6.29 13.95
CA THR A 114 7.95 -5.78 14.86
C THR A 114 8.70 -4.57 14.25
N ARG A 115 9.09 -4.66 12.97
CA ARG A 115 9.77 -3.56 12.27
C ARG A 115 8.88 -2.33 12.10
N TYR A 116 7.61 -2.53 11.81
CA TYR A 116 6.65 -1.44 11.69
C TYR A 116 6.47 -0.68 13.01
N GLN A 117 6.40 -1.36 14.14
CA GLN A 117 6.34 -0.70 15.44
C GLN A 117 7.61 0.13 15.73
N GLN A 118 8.77 -0.32 15.25
CA GLN A 118 10.02 0.47 15.32
C GLN A 118 9.96 1.69 14.38
N PHE A 119 9.50 1.50 13.13
CA PHE A 119 9.35 2.56 12.14
C PHE A 119 8.47 3.70 12.65
N ARG A 120 7.32 3.40 13.24
CA ARG A 120 6.41 4.42 13.81
C ARG A 120 7.04 5.30 14.87
N ARG A 121 8.09 4.85 15.53
CA ARG A 121 8.81 5.62 16.56
C ARG A 121 9.80 6.62 15.98
N ILE A 122 10.22 6.46 14.72
CA ILE A 122 11.26 7.30 14.12
C ILE A 122 10.83 8.77 14.10
N TYR A 123 9.71 9.07 13.46
CA TYR A 123 9.26 10.47 13.33
C TYR A 123 8.98 11.17 14.66
N PRO A 124 8.24 10.60 15.61
CA PRO A 124 8.05 11.23 16.92
C PRO A 124 9.36 11.52 17.66
N THR A 125 10.32 10.60 17.57
CA THR A 125 11.64 10.76 18.21
C THR A 125 12.47 11.87 17.55
N MET A 126 12.42 11.97 16.22
CA MET A 126 13.21 12.93 15.44
C MET A 126 12.52 14.28 15.25
N LYS A 127 11.26 14.42 15.59
CA LYS A 127 10.43 15.61 15.31
C LYS A 127 11.04 16.90 15.85
N THR A 128 11.60 16.86 17.05
CA THR A 128 12.23 18.04 17.67
C THR A 128 13.47 18.46 16.91
N LEU A 129 14.33 17.50 16.58
CA LEU A 129 15.53 17.74 15.79
C LEU A 129 15.21 18.30 14.39
N PHE A 130 14.20 17.77 13.72
CA PHE A 130 13.77 18.30 12.41
C PHE A 130 13.29 19.76 12.49
N LYS A 131 12.65 20.15 13.60
CA LYS A 131 12.25 21.54 13.83
C LYS A 131 13.45 22.47 14.08
N GLU A 132 14.50 21.95 14.71
CA GLU A 132 15.74 22.70 14.96
C GLU A 132 16.52 22.90 13.67
N LEU A 133 16.65 21.87 12.84
CA LEU A 133 17.35 21.92 11.55
C LEU A 133 16.67 22.82 10.51
N ASN A 134 15.34 23.01 10.59
CA ASN A 134 14.57 23.85 9.66
C ASN A 134 14.32 25.28 10.19
N ARG A 135 15.02 25.71 11.23
CA ARG A 135 14.95 27.08 11.77
C ARG A 135 16.05 27.98 11.18
N GLU A 136 16.16 28.04 9.84
CA GLU A 136 16.91 29.10 9.16
C GLU A 136 15.96 30.21 8.70
#